data_6a4a39df9536715916d22e54a207890e
#
_entry.id   6a4a39df9536715916d22e54a207890e
#
_cell.length_a   1.000
_cell.length_b   1.000
_cell.length_c   1.000
_cell.angle_alpha   90.00
_cell.angle_beta   90.00
_cell.angle_gamma   90.00
#
_symmetry.space_group_name_H-M   'P 1'
#
loop_
_entity.id
_entity.type
_entity.pdbx_description
1 polymer ?
#
loop_
_entity_poly.entity_id
_entity_poly.type
_entity_poly.pdbx_seq_one_letter_code
_entity_poly.pdbx_strand_id
1 'polypeptide(L)'
;MTATRLRQTAIALVVVLAAVLPACATDEDGVVTPGCSLREHHYSQVLTAETVRTASQIPCLRNLQPGWQLEAFDARNDRARIVLGSDRGGDGAVTVDLVRRCDLRRSTEVPSDELSSERYEEILRLPPRYEGTRSYVFPGGCVRFTFDLDARFASGLVNEASLMIDFIPRRTIRDALTGKTRNDVEHGL
;
A
#
# COMPACT_ATOMS: atom_id res chain seq x y z
N MET A 1 61.67 -66.95 16.37
CA MET A 1 60.28 -67.20 16.71
C MET A 1 59.66 -65.91 17.20
N THR A 2 59.08 -65.08 16.31
CA THR A 2 58.63 -63.72 16.63
C THR A 2 57.18 -63.59 16.18
N ALA A 3 56.26 -63.48 17.13
CA ALA A 3 54.85 -63.38 16.89
C ALA A 3 54.49 -61.89 16.68
N THR A 4 54.08 -61.56 15.49
CA THR A 4 53.62 -60.25 15.10
C THR A 4 52.13 -60.10 15.50
N ARG A 5 51.85 -59.16 16.44
CA ARG A 5 50.50 -58.81 16.82
C ARG A 5 49.93 -57.77 15.84
N LEU A 6 48.89 -58.16 15.10
CA LEU A 6 48.08 -57.22 14.32
C LEU A 6 47.25 -56.34 15.30
N ARG A 7 47.45 -55.05 15.27
CA ARG A 7 46.55 -54.09 15.90
C ARG A 7 45.45 -53.71 14.90
N GLN A 8 44.26 -54.14 15.19
CA GLN A 8 43.04 -53.63 14.50
C GLN A 8 42.69 -52.27 15.05
N THR A 9 42.84 -51.23 14.24
CA THR A 9 42.35 -49.89 14.50
C THR A 9 40.93 -49.82 13.98
N ALA A 10 39.96 -49.79 14.90
CA ALA A 10 38.56 -49.52 14.58
C ALA A 10 38.40 -48.01 14.29
N ILE A 11 38.09 -47.68 13.04
CA ILE A 11 37.72 -46.33 12.64
C ILE A 11 36.22 -46.16 12.92
N ALA A 12 35.92 -45.39 13.96
CA ALA A 12 34.53 -44.98 14.25
C ALA A 12 34.12 -43.90 13.27
N LEU A 13 33.22 -44.23 12.37
CA LEU A 13 32.61 -43.28 11.42
C LEU A 13 31.50 -42.53 12.16
N VAL A 14 31.78 -41.31 12.61
CA VAL A 14 30.77 -40.41 13.17
C VAL A 14 30.00 -39.77 12.01
N VAL A 15 28.80 -40.27 11.73
CA VAL A 15 27.88 -39.63 10.80
C VAL A 15 27.21 -38.47 11.53
N VAL A 16 27.65 -37.24 11.25
CA VAL A 16 26.98 -36.03 11.69
C VAL A 16 25.77 -35.80 10.79
N LEU A 17 24.59 -36.18 11.28
CA LEU A 17 23.32 -35.86 10.64
C LEU A 17 23.04 -34.37 10.86
N ALA A 18 23.44 -33.52 9.90
CA ALA A 18 23.04 -32.13 9.86
C ALA A 18 21.54 -32.06 9.58
N ALA A 19 20.73 -31.85 10.63
CA ALA A 19 19.33 -31.54 10.50
C ALA A 19 19.22 -30.17 9.83
N VAL A 20 18.94 -30.17 8.53
CA VAL A 20 18.53 -28.96 7.80
C VAL A 20 17.11 -28.65 8.26
N LEU A 21 16.99 -27.82 9.31
CA LEU A 21 15.71 -27.19 9.65
C LEU A 21 15.35 -26.25 8.50
N PRO A 22 14.17 -26.39 7.87
CA PRO A 22 13.70 -25.35 7.00
C PRO A 22 13.57 -24.09 7.89
N ALA A 23 14.44 -23.12 7.68
CA ALA A 23 14.22 -21.78 8.17
C ALA A 23 12.91 -21.33 7.49
N CYS A 24 11.80 -21.33 8.25
CA CYS A 24 10.66 -20.53 7.88
C CYS A 24 11.23 -19.10 7.83
N ALA A 25 11.45 -18.61 6.61
CA ALA A 25 11.65 -17.20 6.40
C ALA A 25 10.34 -16.56 6.86
N THR A 26 10.32 -16.11 8.12
CA THR A 26 9.39 -15.09 8.55
C THR A 26 9.81 -13.87 7.75
N ASP A 27 8.99 -13.47 6.77
CA ASP A 27 9.09 -12.15 6.16
C ASP A 27 9.05 -11.15 7.31
N GLU A 28 10.22 -10.58 7.61
CA GLU A 28 10.39 -9.54 8.60
C GLU A 28 9.48 -8.38 8.18
N ASP A 29 8.56 -8.01 9.07
CA ASP A 29 7.73 -6.81 9.02
C ASP A 29 6.94 -6.60 7.72
N GLY A 30 6.23 -7.62 7.27
CA GLY A 30 5.38 -7.53 6.08
C GLY A 30 4.24 -6.53 6.27
N VAL A 31 4.48 -5.26 5.95
CA VAL A 31 3.42 -4.27 5.83
C VAL A 31 2.44 -4.77 4.77
N VAL A 32 1.19 -5.00 5.18
CA VAL A 32 0.14 -5.42 4.24
C VAL A 32 0.01 -4.37 3.14
N THR A 33 0.25 -4.77 1.89
CA THR A 33 0.18 -3.84 0.76
C THR A 33 -1.27 -3.64 0.32
N PRO A 34 -1.79 -2.39 0.35
CA PRO A 34 -3.14 -2.08 -0.15
C PRO A 34 -3.14 -1.94 -1.68
N GLY A 35 -2.67 -2.97 -2.39
CA GLY A 35 -2.53 -2.94 -3.85
C GLY A 35 -3.85 -2.92 -4.61
N CYS A 36 -3.85 -2.44 -5.86
CA CYS A 36 -5.06 -2.30 -6.67
C CYS A 36 -5.53 -3.61 -7.31
N SER A 37 -4.71 -4.66 -7.34
CA SER A 37 -5.08 -5.98 -7.84
C SER A 37 -6.02 -6.69 -6.87
N LEU A 38 -7.28 -6.86 -7.22
CA LEU A 38 -8.26 -7.62 -6.41
C LEU A 38 -7.91 -9.10 -6.27
N ARG A 39 -7.11 -9.66 -7.16
CA ARG A 39 -6.68 -11.06 -7.07
C ARG A 39 -5.65 -11.28 -5.98
N GLU A 40 -4.73 -10.31 -5.81
CA GLU A 40 -3.60 -10.43 -4.90
C GLU A 40 -3.85 -9.71 -3.56
N HIS A 41 -4.64 -8.62 -3.58
CA HIS A 41 -4.80 -7.72 -2.46
C HIS A 41 -6.26 -7.55 -1.99
N HIS A 42 -7.16 -8.53 -2.31
CA HIS A 42 -8.58 -8.44 -1.95
C HIS A 42 -8.79 -8.17 -0.45
N TYR A 43 -7.97 -8.76 0.42
CA TYR A 43 -8.08 -8.60 1.86
C TYR A 43 -7.87 -7.14 2.30
N SER A 44 -6.77 -6.52 1.88
CA SER A 44 -6.47 -5.12 2.22
C SER A 44 -7.50 -4.15 1.65
N GLN A 45 -8.03 -4.44 0.46
CA GLN A 45 -9.06 -3.61 -0.16
C GLN A 45 -10.41 -3.72 0.54
N VAL A 46 -10.80 -4.93 0.97
CA VAL A 46 -12.00 -5.12 1.79
C VAL A 46 -11.85 -4.41 3.13
N LEU A 47 -10.71 -4.55 3.80
CA LEU A 47 -10.43 -3.81 5.03
C LEU A 47 -10.56 -2.31 4.82
N THR A 48 -9.92 -1.76 3.78
CA THR A 48 -10.01 -0.33 3.44
C THR A 48 -11.47 0.08 3.18
N ALA A 49 -12.21 -0.72 2.44
CA ALA A 49 -13.60 -0.45 2.13
C ALA A 49 -14.49 -0.45 3.39
N GLU A 50 -14.24 -1.33 4.34
CA GLU A 50 -15.05 -1.42 5.56
C GLU A 50 -14.80 -0.27 6.54
N THR A 51 -13.65 0.43 6.46
CA THR A 51 -13.37 1.58 7.34
C THR A 51 -14.33 2.74 7.09
N VAL A 52 -14.68 3.02 5.82
CA VAL A 52 -15.62 4.08 5.44
C VAL A 52 -16.68 3.47 4.52
N ARG A 53 -17.67 2.83 5.09
CA ARG A 53 -18.70 2.05 4.37
C ARG A 53 -19.49 2.84 3.36
N THR A 54 -19.59 4.15 3.54
CA THR A 54 -20.32 5.06 2.65
C THR A 54 -19.51 5.48 1.42
N ALA A 55 -18.18 5.35 1.46
CA ALA A 55 -17.30 5.79 0.39
C ALA A 55 -17.58 5.04 -0.91
N SER A 56 -17.82 5.74 -2.00
CA SER A 56 -18.06 5.15 -3.33
C SER A 56 -16.76 4.72 -4.01
N GLN A 57 -15.62 5.30 -3.60
CA GLN A 57 -14.28 5.03 -4.12
C GLN A 57 -13.36 4.57 -2.99
N ILE A 58 -12.44 3.67 -3.30
CA ILE A 58 -11.50 3.08 -2.35
C ILE A 58 -10.08 3.29 -2.88
N PRO A 59 -9.20 3.99 -2.14
CA PRO A 59 -7.82 4.19 -2.57
C PRO A 59 -7.05 2.88 -2.51
N CYS A 60 -6.17 2.68 -3.48
CA CYS A 60 -5.25 1.56 -3.53
C CYS A 60 -3.90 1.98 -4.12
N LEU A 61 -2.85 1.24 -3.78
CA LEU A 61 -1.51 1.44 -4.31
C LEU A 61 -1.39 0.70 -5.65
N ARG A 62 -1.17 1.43 -6.75
CA ARG A 62 -1.01 0.86 -8.08
C ARG A 62 0.35 0.18 -8.23
N ASN A 63 1.41 0.93 -8.01
CA ASN A 63 2.80 0.48 -8.01
C ASN A 63 3.68 1.56 -7.38
N LEU A 64 4.75 1.16 -6.72
CA LEU A 64 5.74 2.09 -6.20
C LEU A 64 6.68 2.53 -7.32
N GLN A 65 6.90 3.84 -7.44
CA GLN A 65 7.92 4.40 -8.31
C GLN A 65 9.33 4.22 -7.69
N PRO A 66 10.40 4.19 -8.48
CA PRO A 66 11.77 4.12 -7.94
C PRO A 66 12.02 5.23 -6.91
N GLY A 67 12.61 4.85 -5.77
CA GLY A 67 12.88 5.76 -4.64
C GLY A 67 11.68 6.01 -3.72
N TRP A 68 10.56 5.31 -3.92
CA TRP A 68 9.42 5.33 -3.01
C TRP A 68 9.26 3.99 -2.30
N GLN A 69 8.78 4.03 -1.07
CA GLN A 69 8.52 2.85 -0.24
C GLN A 69 7.20 2.96 0.50
N LEU A 70 6.53 1.82 0.71
CA LEU A 70 5.39 1.73 1.60
C LEU A 70 5.91 1.57 3.03
N GLU A 71 5.69 2.56 3.89
CA GLU A 71 6.13 2.53 5.28
C GLU A 71 5.07 1.97 6.22
N ALA A 72 3.80 2.28 5.95
CA ALA A 72 2.72 1.78 6.77
C ALA A 72 1.40 1.68 6.00
N PHE A 73 0.60 0.69 6.38
CA PHE A 73 -0.82 0.61 6.04
C PHE A 73 -1.62 0.30 7.30
N ASP A 74 -2.65 1.09 7.54
CA ASP A 74 -3.56 0.92 8.67
C ASP A 74 -5.01 1.12 8.22
N ALA A 75 -5.89 0.19 8.58
CA ALA A 75 -7.31 0.23 8.26
C ALA A 75 -8.12 -0.01 9.55
N ARG A 76 -8.53 1.07 10.21
CA ARG A 76 -9.28 1.04 11.49
C ARG A 76 -10.36 2.10 11.48
N ASN A 77 -11.40 1.82 12.25
CA ASN A 77 -12.44 2.75 12.73
C ASN A 77 -12.54 4.09 11.98
N ASP A 78 -13.34 4.12 10.92
CA ASP A 78 -13.65 5.32 10.13
C ASP A 78 -12.48 5.93 9.35
N ARG A 79 -11.33 5.23 9.25
CA ARG A 79 -10.17 5.69 8.47
C ARG A 79 -9.33 4.52 7.95
N ALA A 80 -8.92 4.58 6.68
CA ALA A 80 -7.78 3.82 6.19
C ALA A 80 -6.63 4.78 5.86
N ARG A 81 -5.41 4.37 6.17
CA ARG A 81 -4.19 5.18 6.00
C ARG A 81 -3.12 4.39 5.28
N ILE A 82 -2.51 5.02 4.28
CA ILE A 82 -1.32 4.56 3.58
C ILE A 82 -0.23 5.61 3.83
N VAL A 83 0.95 5.21 4.25
CA VAL A 83 2.10 6.11 4.45
C VAL A 83 3.20 5.70 3.48
N LEU A 84 3.67 6.66 2.71
CA LEU A 84 4.74 6.49 1.73
C LEU A 84 5.93 7.37 2.10
N GLY A 85 7.11 6.75 2.14
CA GLY A 85 8.39 7.45 2.23
C GLY A 85 9.04 7.60 0.85
N SER A 86 9.97 8.54 0.75
CA SER A 86 10.73 8.79 -0.48
C SER A 86 12.19 9.11 -0.16
N ASP A 87 13.12 8.51 -0.89
CA ASP A 87 14.55 8.81 -0.81
C ASP A 87 14.89 10.29 -1.14
N ARG A 88 13.97 10.98 -1.84
CA ARG A 88 14.07 12.37 -2.25
C ARG A 88 13.20 13.33 -1.44
N GLY A 89 12.20 12.82 -0.75
CA GLY A 89 11.20 13.61 -0.02
C GLY A 89 11.23 13.42 1.50
N GLY A 90 11.91 12.35 1.97
CA GLY A 90 11.99 11.98 3.39
C GLY A 90 11.04 10.87 3.79
N ASP A 91 11.15 10.44 5.04
CA ASP A 91 10.25 9.48 5.67
C ASP A 91 8.87 10.11 5.87
N GLY A 92 7.81 9.32 5.73
CA GLY A 92 6.44 9.81 5.84
C GLY A 92 6.08 10.91 4.83
N ALA A 93 6.82 11.00 3.72
CA ALA A 93 6.71 12.04 2.70
C ALA A 93 5.27 12.31 2.26
N VAL A 94 4.45 11.25 2.22
CA VAL A 94 3.04 11.33 1.86
C VAL A 94 2.20 10.41 2.73
N THR A 95 1.16 10.97 3.31
CA THR A 95 0.10 10.20 3.98
C THR A 95 -1.18 10.29 3.15
N VAL A 96 -1.79 9.15 2.83
CA VAL A 96 -3.07 9.05 2.11
C VAL A 96 -4.12 8.50 3.06
N ASP A 97 -5.11 9.29 3.39
CA ASP A 97 -6.21 8.92 4.29
C ASP A 97 -7.53 8.81 3.52
N LEU A 98 -8.20 7.67 3.60
CA LEU A 98 -9.63 7.54 3.30
C LEU A 98 -10.41 7.88 4.57
N VAL A 99 -11.27 8.89 4.51
CA VAL A 99 -12.12 9.34 5.60
C VAL A 99 -13.54 9.63 5.10
N ARG A 100 -14.49 9.74 6.02
CA ARG A 100 -15.87 10.07 5.67
C ARG A 100 -16.01 11.49 5.12
N ARG A 101 -15.26 12.44 5.64
CA ARG A 101 -15.27 13.87 5.23
C ARG A 101 -13.89 14.47 5.43
N CYS A 102 -13.47 15.30 4.47
CA CYS A 102 -12.29 16.15 4.61
C CYS A 102 -12.67 17.52 5.15
N ASP A 103 -11.78 18.15 5.90
CA ASP A 103 -11.88 19.57 6.21
C ASP A 103 -11.31 20.38 5.03
N LEU A 104 -12.17 21.11 4.34
CA LEU A 104 -11.84 21.87 3.14
C LEU A 104 -11.86 23.40 3.34
N ARG A 105 -12.00 23.86 4.59
CA ARG A 105 -12.20 25.30 4.91
C ARG A 105 -11.13 26.23 4.35
N ARG A 106 -9.91 25.73 4.14
CA ARG A 106 -8.78 26.51 3.61
C ARG A 106 -8.31 26.02 2.24
N SER A 107 -8.98 25.03 1.70
CA SER A 107 -8.62 24.45 0.42
C SER A 107 -9.32 25.18 -0.74
N THR A 108 -8.65 25.25 -1.87
CA THR A 108 -9.20 25.79 -3.12
C THR A 108 -9.59 24.63 -4.04
N GLU A 109 -10.78 24.72 -4.62
CA GLU A 109 -11.21 23.77 -5.64
C GLU A 109 -10.39 23.97 -6.93
N VAL A 110 -9.94 22.84 -7.51
CA VAL A 110 -9.19 22.80 -8.75
C VAL A 110 -9.76 21.69 -9.67
N PRO A 111 -9.52 21.72 -10.98
CA PRO A 111 -9.97 20.65 -11.86
C PRO A 111 -9.52 19.28 -11.37
N SER A 112 -10.45 18.32 -11.26
CA SER A 112 -10.14 16.96 -10.85
C SER A 112 -9.59 16.14 -12.03
N ASP A 113 -8.56 15.37 -11.75
CA ASP A 113 -7.99 14.35 -12.62
C ASP A 113 -8.60 12.96 -12.37
N GLU A 114 -9.42 12.81 -11.31
CA GLU A 114 -10.11 11.59 -10.96
C GLU A 114 -11.61 11.66 -11.31
N LEU A 115 -12.11 10.61 -11.97
CA LEU A 115 -13.51 10.54 -12.38
C LEU A 115 -14.45 10.52 -11.17
N SER A 116 -15.57 11.25 -11.30
CA SER A 116 -16.62 11.30 -10.28
C SER A 116 -16.13 11.81 -8.91
N SER A 117 -15.15 12.70 -8.92
CA SER A 117 -14.65 13.38 -7.72
C SER A 117 -14.43 14.86 -7.97
N GLU A 118 -14.49 15.65 -6.90
CA GLU A 118 -14.05 17.05 -6.83
C GLU A 118 -12.69 17.08 -6.17
N ARG A 119 -11.75 17.89 -6.70
CA ARG A 119 -10.40 18.02 -6.15
C ARG A 119 -10.21 19.36 -5.48
N TYR A 120 -9.62 19.32 -4.29
CA TYR A 120 -9.30 20.50 -3.48
C TYR A 120 -7.83 20.45 -3.08
N GLU A 121 -7.16 21.61 -3.10
CA GLU A 121 -5.76 21.73 -2.72
C GLU A 121 -5.53 22.86 -1.72
N GLU A 122 -4.58 22.65 -0.81
CA GLU A 122 -4.09 23.65 0.13
C GLU A 122 -2.57 23.54 0.20
N ILE A 123 -1.88 24.67 0.01
CA ILE A 123 -0.43 24.78 0.21
C ILE A 123 -0.20 25.48 1.53
N LEU A 124 0.41 24.78 2.48
CA LEU A 124 0.74 25.30 3.81
C LEU A 124 2.13 25.90 3.86
N ARG A 125 3.07 25.30 3.12
CA ARG A 125 4.46 25.75 3.06
C ARG A 125 5.05 25.48 1.68
N LEU A 126 5.86 26.42 1.19
CA LEU A 126 6.60 26.28 -0.08
C LEU A 126 7.98 25.65 0.14
N PRO A 127 8.59 25.07 -0.93
CA PRO A 127 9.94 24.55 -0.87
C PRO A 127 10.96 25.53 -0.24
N PRO A 128 12.06 25.02 0.39
CA PRO A 128 12.60 23.67 0.29
C PRO A 128 11.85 22.62 1.12
N ARG A 129 11.05 23.01 2.08
CA ARG A 129 10.15 22.10 2.81
C ARG A 129 8.72 22.37 2.39
N TYR A 130 8.19 21.51 1.54
CA TYR A 130 6.83 21.64 1.06
C TYR A 130 5.86 20.91 2.00
N GLU A 131 4.85 21.63 2.47
CA GLU A 131 3.72 21.06 3.19
C GLU A 131 2.42 21.46 2.48
N GLY A 132 1.53 20.50 2.30
CA GLY A 132 0.25 20.76 1.65
C GLY A 132 -0.70 19.58 1.70
N THR A 133 -1.92 19.79 1.20
CA THR A 133 -2.91 18.73 1.07
C THR A 133 -3.55 18.74 -0.30
N ARG A 134 -3.93 17.55 -0.77
CA ARG A 134 -4.79 17.34 -1.93
C ARG A 134 -5.92 16.41 -1.51
N SER A 135 -7.14 16.82 -1.69
CA SER A 135 -8.32 16.06 -1.28
C SER A 135 -9.21 15.77 -2.48
N TYR A 136 -9.60 14.51 -2.63
CA TYR A 136 -10.59 14.05 -3.61
C TYR A 136 -11.88 13.72 -2.88
N VAL A 137 -12.92 14.49 -3.14
CA VAL A 137 -14.25 14.34 -2.54
C VAL A 137 -15.15 13.62 -3.52
N PHE A 138 -15.81 12.58 -3.07
CA PHE A 138 -16.73 11.78 -3.85
C PHE A 138 -17.93 11.32 -2.98
N PRO A 139 -18.99 10.77 -3.56
CA PRO A 139 -20.15 10.34 -2.79
C PRO A 139 -19.77 9.43 -1.61
N GLY A 140 -20.09 9.89 -0.40
CA GLY A 140 -19.96 9.16 0.85
C GLY A 140 -18.55 9.05 1.43
N GLY A 141 -17.53 9.74 0.85
CA GLY A 141 -16.17 9.71 1.34
C GLY A 141 -15.26 10.79 0.77
N CYS A 142 -14.05 10.83 1.28
CA CYS A 142 -12.97 11.69 0.81
C CYS A 142 -11.63 10.98 0.98
N VAL A 143 -10.76 11.07 -0.02
CA VAL A 143 -9.35 10.70 0.10
C VAL A 143 -8.52 11.95 0.20
N ARG A 144 -7.73 12.07 1.27
CA ARG A 144 -6.80 13.17 1.50
C ARG A 144 -5.37 12.69 1.41
N PHE A 145 -4.60 13.32 0.55
CA PHE A 145 -3.15 13.29 0.55
C PHE A 145 -2.65 14.42 1.45
N THR A 146 -1.76 14.11 2.36
CA THR A 146 -1.00 15.08 3.15
C THR A 146 0.46 14.92 2.75
N PHE A 147 1.06 16.00 2.27
CA PHE A 147 2.44 16.04 1.82
C PHE A 147 3.30 16.75 2.89
N ASP A 148 4.42 16.15 3.26
CA ASP A 148 5.50 16.74 4.06
C ASP A 148 6.82 16.36 3.38
N LEU A 149 7.27 17.19 2.45
CA LEU A 149 8.38 16.89 1.56
C LEU A 149 9.57 17.80 1.84
N ASP A 150 10.68 17.21 2.25
CA ASP A 150 11.95 17.94 2.36
C ASP A 150 12.67 17.94 0.99
N ALA A 151 12.11 18.70 0.05
CA ALA A 151 12.58 18.68 -1.34
C ALA A 151 12.44 20.04 -2.01
N ARG A 152 13.48 20.45 -2.76
CA ARG A 152 13.46 21.65 -3.59
C ARG A 152 12.48 21.56 -4.75
N PHE A 153 12.27 20.38 -5.30
CA PHE A 153 11.42 20.10 -6.47
C PHE A 153 10.17 19.30 -6.06
N ALA A 154 9.49 19.76 -5.03
CA ALA A 154 8.35 19.07 -4.44
C ALA A 154 7.22 18.78 -5.44
N SER A 155 6.99 19.64 -6.44
CA SER A 155 5.93 19.45 -7.44
C SER A 155 6.04 18.13 -8.20
N GLY A 156 7.27 17.69 -8.52
CA GLY A 156 7.51 16.39 -9.12
C GLY A 156 7.09 15.24 -8.21
N LEU A 157 7.49 15.31 -6.93
CA LEU A 157 7.16 14.29 -5.95
C LEU A 157 5.65 14.25 -5.61
N VAL A 158 4.99 15.39 -5.56
CA VAL A 158 3.52 15.49 -5.40
C VAL A 158 2.82 14.76 -6.56
N ASN A 159 3.27 14.97 -7.80
CA ASN A 159 2.69 14.31 -8.96
C ASN A 159 2.99 12.81 -8.96
N GLU A 160 4.22 12.39 -8.69
CA GLU A 160 4.59 10.97 -8.58
C GLU A 160 3.74 10.25 -7.53
N ALA A 161 3.59 10.84 -6.34
CA ALA A 161 2.76 10.27 -5.27
C ALA A 161 1.30 10.12 -5.70
N SER A 162 0.75 11.10 -6.39
CA SER A 162 -0.63 11.04 -6.88
C SER A 162 -0.82 9.93 -7.91
N LEU A 163 0.16 9.69 -8.79
CA LEU A 163 0.10 8.63 -9.80
C LEU A 163 0.26 7.21 -9.23
N MET A 164 0.81 7.08 -8.03
CA MET A 164 0.95 5.79 -7.35
C MET A 164 -0.35 5.31 -6.70
N ILE A 165 -1.28 6.22 -6.42
CA ILE A 165 -2.57 5.89 -5.81
C ILE A 165 -3.66 5.94 -6.89
N ASP A 166 -4.46 4.90 -6.93
CA ASP A 166 -5.62 4.77 -7.79
C ASP A 166 -6.90 4.65 -6.95
N PHE A 167 -8.05 4.79 -7.58
CA PHE A 167 -9.35 4.71 -6.93
C PHE A 167 -10.19 3.58 -7.53
N ILE A 168 -10.50 2.58 -6.72
CA ILE A 168 -11.36 1.47 -7.14
C ILE A 168 -12.81 1.78 -6.73
N PRO A 169 -13.77 1.75 -7.66
CA PRO A 169 -15.18 1.84 -7.30
C PRO A 169 -15.55 0.72 -6.30
N ARG A 170 -16.19 1.06 -5.18
CA ARG A 170 -16.64 0.08 -4.18
C ARG A 170 -17.45 -1.07 -4.80
N ARG A 171 -18.27 -0.78 -5.81
CA ARG A 171 -19.03 -1.81 -6.55
C ARG A 171 -18.11 -2.91 -7.11
N THR A 172 -16.94 -2.54 -7.64
CA THR A 172 -15.98 -3.50 -8.21
C THR A 172 -15.48 -4.49 -7.16
N ILE A 173 -15.20 -4.01 -5.92
CA ILE A 173 -14.81 -4.88 -4.80
C ILE A 173 -15.95 -5.82 -4.43
N ARG A 174 -17.17 -5.28 -4.31
CA ARG A 174 -18.37 -6.08 -3.99
C ARG A 174 -18.66 -7.15 -5.05
N ASP A 175 -18.57 -6.78 -6.33
CA ASP A 175 -18.86 -7.68 -7.44
C ASP A 175 -17.82 -8.82 -7.51
N ALA A 176 -16.56 -8.53 -7.23
CA ALA A 176 -15.51 -9.55 -7.10
C ALA A 176 -15.76 -10.52 -5.95
N LEU A 177 -16.23 -10.03 -4.79
CA LEU A 177 -16.55 -10.88 -3.63
C LEU A 177 -17.80 -11.76 -3.85
N THR A 178 -18.74 -11.31 -4.65
CA THR A 178 -19.99 -12.03 -4.93
C THR A 178 -19.89 -12.97 -6.15
N GLY A 179 -18.71 -13.08 -6.77
CA GLY A 179 -18.50 -13.89 -7.97
C GLY A 179 -19.20 -13.36 -9.22
N LYS A 180 -19.75 -12.15 -9.19
CA LYS A 180 -20.29 -11.46 -10.35
C LYS A 180 -19.13 -10.94 -11.21
N THR A 181 -18.40 -11.85 -11.80
CA THR A 181 -17.41 -11.53 -12.81
C THR A 181 -18.13 -11.23 -14.13
N ARG A 182 -17.50 -10.40 -14.96
CA ARG A 182 -17.96 -9.86 -16.26
C ARG A 182 -18.59 -10.88 -17.25
N ASN A 183 -18.61 -12.17 -16.93
CA ASN A 183 -19.21 -13.21 -17.77
C ASN A 183 -20.75 -13.20 -17.80
N ASP A 184 -21.40 -12.50 -16.84
CA ASP A 184 -22.86 -12.48 -16.77
C ASP A 184 -23.50 -11.40 -17.66
N VAL A 185 -22.68 -10.53 -18.29
CA VAL A 185 -23.17 -9.48 -19.18
C VAL A 185 -23.21 -9.93 -20.65
N GLU A 186 -22.52 -11.00 -21.00
CA GLU A 186 -22.43 -11.46 -22.41
C GLU A 186 -23.45 -12.54 -22.80
N HIS A 187 -24.24 -13.04 -21.86
CA HIS A 187 -25.26 -14.06 -22.12
C HIS A 187 -26.69 -13.61 -21.85
N GLY A 188 -26.91 -12.29 -21.74
CA GLY A 188 -28.25 -11.69 -21.66
C GLY A 188 -28.75 -11.21 -23.02
N LEU A 189 -29.04 -12.16 -23.92
CA LEU A 189 -29.96 -11.95 -25.08
C LEU A 189 -31.27 -12.64 -24.81
#